data_0485bc63059d84277938c1ed807e0cc0
#
_entry.id   0485bc63059d84277938c1ed807e0cc0
#
_cell.length_a   1.000
_cell.length_b   1.000
_cell.length_c   1.000
_cell.angle_alpha   90.00
_cell.angle_beta   90.00
_cell.angle_gamma   90.00
#
_symmetry.space_group_name_H-M   'P 1'
#
loop_
_entity.id
_entity.type
_entity.pdbx_description
1 polymer ?
#
loop_
_entity_poly.entity_id
_entity_poly.type
_entity_poly.pdbx_seq_one_letter_code
_entity_poly.pdbx_strand_id
1 'polypeptide(L)'
;YLVCEEGKVQGIYPELPEQLCGIPVEELGDRLIIPGLTDLHVHAPQYSFRSLNMDMELLEWLETNTFPEESKFQDLDYAKKAYGIFTENVKHSATTRACIFATIHNEATLLLMDQLEEAGIAAMVGKVNMDRNSPDYLRETSAEESAKATRAWIQAVAERHYEHVQPILTPRFTPSCSDELMELLH
;
A
#
# COMPACT_ATOMS: atom_id res chain seq x y z
N TYR A 1 -12.43 0.60 31.03
CA TYR A 1 -10.98 0.52 30.73
C TYR A 1 -10.73 -0.47 29.59
N LEU A 2 -9.94 -0.06 28.58
CA LEU A 2 -9.36 -0.94 27.59
C LEU A 2 -7.93 -1.29 28.05
N VAL A 3 -7.66 -2.57 28.30
CA VAL A 3 -6.35 -3.04 28.76
C VAL A 3 -5.59 -3.62 27.58
N CYS A 4 -4.37 -3.11 27.35
CA CYS A 4 -3.46 -3.59 26.31
C CYS A 4 -2.12 -4.01 26.92
N GLU A 5 -1.55 -5.09 26.43
CA GLU A 5 -0.24 -5.61 26.79
C GLU A 5 0.47 -6.13 25.54
N GLU A 6 1.71 -5.75 25.35
CA GLU A 6 2.51 -6.13 24.17
C GLU A 6 1.79 -5.90 22.82
N GLY A 7 1.09 -4.75 22.69
CA GLY A 7 0.36 -4.38 21.47
C GLY A 7 -0.95 -5.15 21.24
N LYS A 8 -1.42 -5.95 22.21
CA LYS A 8 -2.65 -6.73 22.12
C LYS A 8 -3.66 -6.28 23.17
N VAL A 9 -4.94 -6.25 22.76
CA VAL A 9 -6.04 -6.04 23.67
C VAL A 9 -6.23 -7.28 24.53
N GLN A 10 -6.09 -7.12 25.86
CA GLN A 10 -6.32 -8.18 26.84
C GLN A 10 -7.77 -8.23 27.30
N GLY A 11 -8.45 -7.08 27.34
CA GLY A 11 -9.85 -7.02 27.71
C GLY A 11 -10.40 -5.60 27.80
N ILE A 12 -11.73 -5.55 27.97
CA ILE A 12 -12.49 -4.33 28.22
C ILE A 12 -13.21 -4.51 29.56
N TYR A 13 -12.99 -3.60 30.50
CA TYR A 13 -13.48 -3.68 31.85
C TYR A 13 -14.25 -2.41 32.25
N PRO A 14 -15.41 -2.51 32.93
CA PRO A 14 -16.11 -1.34 33.45
C PRO A 14 -15.30 -0.64 34.55
N GLU A 15 -14.57 -1.41 35.35
CA GLU A 15 -13.65 -0.94 36.38
C GLU A 15 -12.29 -1.60 36.21
N LEU A 16 -11.20 -0.88 36.59
CA LEU A 16 -9.85 -1.44 36.49
C LEU A 16 -9.68 -2.61 37.47
N PRO A 17 -9.34 -3.84 37.01
CA PRO A 17 -9.11 -4.97 37.89
C PRO A 17 -8.03 -4.68 38.94
N GLU A 18 -8.21 -5.15 40.17
CA GLU A 18 -7.29 -4.89 41.30
C GLU A 18 -5.84 -5.29 41.01
N GLN A 19 -5.66 -6.42 40.31
CA GLN A 19 -4.34 -6.91 39.90
C GLN A 19 -3.62 -6.00 38.87
N LEU A 20 -4.32 -5.07 38.27
CA LEU A 20 -3.78 -4.09 37.32
C LEU A 20 -3.64 -2.70 37.95
N CYS A 21 -3.91 -2.57 39.27
CA CYS A 21 -3.68 -1.32 39.95
C CYS A 21 -2.17 -0.93 39.96
N GLY A 22 -1.89 0.30 39.53
CA GLY A 22 -0.52 0.82 39.49
C GLY A 22 0.18 0.74 38.11
N ILE A 23 -0.48 0.14 37.09
CA ILE A 23 -0.01 0.29 35.69
C ILE A 23 -0.31 1.70 35.17
N PRO A 24 0.44 2.20 34.16
CA PRO A 24 0.13 3.47 33.51
C PRO A 24 -1.29 3.48 32.91
N VAL A 25 -2.04 4.54 33.21
CA VAL A 25 -3.40 4.76 32.66
C VAL A 25 -3.39 6.06 31.86
N GLU A 26 -3.90 5.99 30.63
CA GLU A 26 -4.15 7.17 29.78
C GLU A 26 -5.63 7.51 29.84
N GLU A 27 -5.95 8.73 30.26
CA GLU A 27 -7.32 9.24 30.31
C GLU A 27 -7.71 9.85 28.97
N LEU A 28 -8.62 9.19 28.27
CA LEU A 28 -9.06 9.62 26.93
C LEU A 28 -10.32 10.52 26.96
N GLY A 29 -10.91 10.73 28.14
CA GLY A 29 -12.13 11.53 28.30
C GLY A 29 -13.30 11.00 27.47
N ASP A 30 -13.94 11.87 26.72
CA ASP A 30 -15.12 11.52 25.89
C ASP A 30 -14.78 10.95 24.51
N ARG A 31 -13.53 10.51 24.29
CA ARG A 31 -13.11 9.94 23.02
C ARG A 31 -13.65 8.53 22.83
N LEU A 32 -14.08 8.24 21.60
CA LEU A 32 -14.47 6.90 21.18
C LEU A 32 -13.24 6.13 20.71
N ILE A 33 -13.01 4.96 21.30
CA ILE A 33 -11.99 4.01 20.83
C ILE A 33 -12.66 3.01 19.89
N ILE A 34 -12.16 2.91 18.66
CA ILE A 34 -12.61 1.93 17.67
C ILE A 34 -11.43 1.10 17.19
N PRO A 35 -11.64 -0.13 16.68
CA PRO A 35 -10.61 -0.85 15.94
C PRO A 35 -10.11 -0.01 14.75
N GLY A 36 -8.81 -0.08 14.46
CA GLY A 36 -8.26 0.56 13.27
C GLY A 36 -8.90 0.03 12.00
N LEU A 37 -9.11 0.90 11.01
CA LEU A 37 -9.69 0.54 9.73
C LEU A 37 -8.68 -0.20 8.86
N THR A 38 -9.19 -1.09 8.01
CA THR A 38 -8.40 -1.79 6.99
C THR A 38 -8.85 -1.32 5.62
N ASP A 39 -7.94 -0.74 4.85
CA ASP A 39 -8.14 -0.43 3.43
C ASP A 39 -7.68 -1.63 2.59
N LEU A 40 -8.65 -2.32 1.97
CA LEU A 40 -8.38 -3.53 1.20
C LEU A 40 -7.95 -3.26 -0.25
N HIS A 41 -8.02 -2.02 -0.73
CA HIS A 41 -7.65 -1.68 -2.10
C HIS A 41 -7.37 -0.19 -2.25
N VAL A 42 -6.11 0.18 -2.32
CA VAL A 42 -5.69 1.55 -2.57
C VAL A 42 -4.51 1.59 -3.54
N HIS A 43 -4.48 2.60 -4.41
CA HIS A 43 -3.36 2.88 -5.31
C HIS A 43 -2.56 4.06 -4.77
N ALA A 44 -1.39 3.81 -4.18
CA ALA A 44 -0.54 4.87 -3.65
C ALA A 44 -0.14 5.94 -4.69
N PRO A 45 0.17 5.58 -5.96
CA PRO A 45 0.50 6.58 -6.98
C PRO A 45 -0.63 7.53 -7.34
N GLN A 46 -1.89 7.13 -7.11
CA GLN A 46 -3.06 7.94 -7.46
C GLN A 46 -3.43 8.95 -6.36
N TYR A 47 -2.71 8.94 -5.25
CA TYR A 47 -3.02 9.79 -4.11
C TYR A 47 -2.90 11.28 -4.42
N SER A 48 -1.99 11.68 -5.33
CA SER A 48 -1.75 13.06 -5.72
C SER A 48 -2.95 13.72 -6.43
N PHE A 49 -3.75 12.94 -7.15
CA PHE A 49 -4.92 13.43 -7.91
C PHE A 49 -6.26 12.83 -7.46
N ARG A 50 -6.30 12.28 -6.23
CA ARG A 50 -7.53 11.75 -5.65
C ARG A 50 -8.66 12.78 -5.72
N SER A 51 -9.85 12.33 -6.06
CA SER A 51 -11.06 13.14 -6.23
C SER A 51 -11.04 14.11 -7.43
N LEU A 52 -10.04 14.05 -8.29
CA LEU A 52 -10.02 14.85 -9.53
C LEU A 52 -10.66 14.10 -10.69
N ASN A 53 -11.44 14.80 -11.49
CA ASN A 53 -12.05 14.29 -12.72
C ASN A 53 -12.87 12.98 -12.53
N MET A 54 -13.61 12.91 -11.41
CA MET A 54 -14.41 11.73 -11.07
C MET A 54 -15.69 11.59 -11.90
N ASP A 55 -15.96 12.53 -12.79
CA ASP A 55 -17.07 12.57 -13.75
C ASP A 55 -16.72 11.95 -15.12
N MET A 56 -15.44 11.55 -15.30
CA MET A 56 -14.98 10.85 -16.52
C MET A 56 -15.32 9.36 -16.46
N GLU A 57 -15.44 8.74 -17.65
CA GLU A 57 -15.46 7.29 -17.76
C GLU A 57 -14.10 6.68 -17.40
N LEU A 58 -14.10 5.43 -16.90
CA LEU A 58 -12.89 4.79 -16.35
C LEU A 58 -11.69 4.81 -17.32
N LEU A 59 -11.90 4.43 -18.58
CA LEU A 59 -10.78 4.34 -19.54
C LEU A 59 -10.23 5.74 -19.88
N GLU A 60 -11.08 6.73 -20.05
CA GLU A 60 -10.68 8.11 -20.28
C GLU A 60 -9.93 8.65 -19.07
N TRP A 61 -10.41 8.38 -17.86
CA TRP A 61 -9.75 8.78 -16.61
C TRP A 61 -8.39 8.11 -16.44
N LEU A 62 -8.25 6.83 -16.81
CA LEU A 62 -6.96 6.13 -16.80
C LEU A 62 -5.96 6.79 -17.75
N GLU A 63 -6.38 7.10 -18.98
CA GLU A 63 -5.50 7.69 -20.00
C GLU A 63 -5.10 9.13 -19.70
N THR A 64 -6.00 9.93 -19.15
CA THR A 64 -5.78 11.38 -18.93
C THR A 64 -5.13 11.69 -17.59
N ASN A 65 -5.39 10.92 -16.55
CA ASN A 65 -4.90 11.18 -15.20
C ASN A 65 -3.94 10.10 -14.69
N THR A 66 -4.39 8.83 -14.72
CA THR A 66 -3.72 7.76 -13.99
C THR A 66 -2.38 7.37 -14.62
N PHE A 67 -2.39 7.01 -15.91
CA PHE A 67 -1.17 6.55 -16.57
C PHE A 67 -0.09 7.64 -16.66
N PRO A 68 -0.40 8.91 -17.00
CA PRO A 68 0.59 9.97 -16.97
C PRO A 68 1.17 10.22 -15.58
N GLU A 69 0.36 10.11 -14.55
CA GLU A 69 0.84 10.30 -13.17
C GLU A 69 1.71 9.13 -12.70
N GLU A 70 1.24 7.90 -12.89
CA GLU A 70 1.97 6.69 -12.49
C GLU A 70 3.33 6.56 -13.19
N SER A 71 3.46 7.03 -14.45
CA SER A 71 4.74 7.02 -15.17
C SER A 71 5.83 7.86 -14.52
N LYS A 72 5.46 8.93 -13.77
CA LYS A 72 6.43 9.79 -13.08
C LYS A 72 7.19 9.06 -11.98
N PHE A 73 6.66 7.95 -11.47
CA PHE A 73 7.31 7.16 -10.43
C PHE A 73 8.54 6.38 -10.90
N GLN A 74 8.88 6.44 -12.19
CA GLN A 74 10.19 6.06 -12.69
C GLN A 74 11.31 6.98 -12.14
N ASP A 75 10.98 8.24 -11.88
CA ASP A 75 11.85 9.18 -11.16
C ASP A 75 11.73 8.94 -9.65
N LEU A 76 12.83 8.47 -9.05
CA LEU A 76 12.87 8.13 -7.63
C LEU A 76 12.74 9.34 -6.70
N ASP A 77 13.17 10.53 -7.11
CA ASP A 77 12.98 11.76 -6.32
C ASP A 77 11.51 12.15 -6.29
N TYR A 78 10.82 12.02 -7.43
CA TYR A 78 9.37 12.17 -7.49
C TYR A 78 8.65 11.13 -6.62
N ALA A 79 9.00 9.86 -6.81
CA ALA A 79 8.41 8.75 -6.05
C ALA A 79 8.59 8.94 -4.53
N LYS A 80 9.79 9.32 -4.08
CA LYS A 80 10.10 9.58 -2.68
C LYS A 80 9.21 10.65 -2.08
N LYS A 81 9.01 11.75 -2.79
CA LYS A 81 8.16 12.85 -2.33
C LYS A 81 6.67 12.44 -2.31
N ALA A 82 6.18 11.85 -3.40
CA ALA A 82 4.77 11.48 -3.53
C ALA A 82 4.36 10.39 -2.53
N TYR A 83 5.16 9.35 -2.39
CA TYR A 83 4.95 8.28 -1.41
C TYR A 83 5.11 8.77 0.03
N GLY A 84 6.05 9.69 0.29
CA GLY A 84 6.17 10.30 1.62
C GLY A 84 4.90 11.03 2.04
N ILE A 85 4.27 11.78 1.14
CA ILE A 85 2.98 12.44 1.39
C ILE A 85 1.87 11.40 1.63
N PHE A 86 1.81 10.34 0.82
CA PHE A 86 0.85 9.26 1.00
C PHE A 86 1.01 8.58 2.36
N THR A 87 2.21 8.14 2.69
CA THR A 87 2.54 7.43 3.94
C THR A 87 2.21 8.29 5.17
N GLU A 88 2.60 9.57 5.15
CA GLU A 88 2.32 10.49 6.26
C GLU A 88 0.82 10.71 6.46
N ASN A 89 0.04 10.80 5.38
CA ASN A 89 -1.41 10.92 5.50
C ASN A 89 -2.07 9.62 5.98
N VAL A 90 -1.61 8.45 5.57
CA VAL A 90 -2.09 7.16 6.09
C VAL A 90 -1.79 7.05 7.58
N LYS A 91 -0.58 7.39 8.01
CA LYS A 91 -0.14 7.40 9.41
C LYS A 91 -1.04 8.25 10.32
N HIS A 92 -1.56 9.36 9.82
CA HIS A 92 -2.46 10.26 10.54
C HIS A 92 -3.95 10.01 10.28
N SER A 93 -4.29 8.91 9.62
CA SER A 93 -5.68 8.49 9.36
C SER A 93 -6.14 7.41 10.35
N ALA A 94 -7.39 6.98 10.21
CA ALA A 94 -7.92 5.83 10.94
C ALA A 94 -7.51 4.48 10.32
N THR A 95 -6.84 4.48 9.18
CA THR A 95 -6.37 3.28 8.49
C THR A 95 -5.10 2.76 9.15
N THR A 96 -5.16 1.55 9.69
CA THR A 96 -4.03 0.89 10.36
C THR A 96 -3.45 -0.26 9.56
N ARG A 97 -4.16 -0.72 8.53
CA ARG A 97 -3.74 -1.77 7.60
C ARG A 97 -4.18 -1.42 6.20
N ALA A 98 -3.35 -1.72 5.20
CA ALA A 98 -3.70 -1.45 3.80
C ALA A 98 -3.17 -2.51 2.84
N CYS A 99 -3.96 -2.81 1.77
CA CYS A 99 -3.51 -3.52 0.58
C CYS A 99 -3.26 -2.49 -0.52
N ILE A 100 -2.01 -2.33 -0.92
CA ILE A 100 -1.55 -1.17 -1.71
C ILE A 100 -1.03 -1.64 -3.07
N PHE A 101 -1.60 -1.10 -4.13
CA PHE A 101 -1.04 -1.14 -5.46
C PHE A 101 0.00 -0.02 -5.60
N ALA A 102 1.24 -0.36 -5.97
CA ALA A 102 2.30 0.60 -6.27
C ALA A 102 2.37 0.91 -7.77
N THR A 103 3.53 0.78 -8.39
CA THR A 103 3.75 0.97 -9.82
C THR A 103 4.39 -0.25 -10.46
N ILE A 104 4.63 -0.21 -11.79
CA ILE A 104 5.43 -1.23 -12.49
C ILE A 104 6.94 -1.15 -12.14
N HIS A 105 7.40 -0.05 -11.52
CA HIS A 105 8.81 0.22 -11.25
C HIS A 105 9.23 -0.40 -9.91
N ASN A 106 10.14 -1.38 -9.95
CA ASN A 106 10.60 -2.11 -8.77
C ASN A 106 11.18 -1.20 -7.69
N GLU A 107 12.10 -0.30 -8.06
CA GLU A 107 12.79 0.58 -7.11
C GLU A 107 11.82 1.54 -6.42
N ALA A 108 10.87 2.10 -7.16
CA ALA A 108 9.84 2.95 -6.57
C ALA A 108 8.91 2.16 -5.61
N THR A 109 8.60 0.90 -5.96
CA THR A 109 7.79 0.04 -5.08
C THR A 109 8.53 -0.30 -3.79
N LEU A 110 9.84 -0.60 -3.88
CA LEU A 110 10.68 -0.83 -2.70
C LEU A 110 10.78 0.42 -1.83
N LEU A 111 10.92 1.59 -2.45
CA LEU A 111 10.95 2.87 -1.74
C LEU A 111 9.65 3.13 -0.96
N LEU A 112 8.48 2.81 -1.54
CA LEU A 112 7.20 2.87 -0.83
C LEU A 112 7.18 1.94 0.38
N MET A 113 7.66 0.70 0.20
CA MET A 113 7.72 -0.30 1.27
C MET A 113 8.66 0.16 2.40
N ASP A 114 9.83 0.71 2.08
CA ASP A 114 10.77 1.27 3.06
C ASP A 114 10.11 2.38 3.90
N GLN A 115 9.38 3.30 3.26
CA GLN A 115 8.68 4.39 3.95
C GLN A 115 7.52 3.90 4.85
N LEU A 116 6.75 2.91 4.39
CA LEU A 116 5.66 2.31 5.17
C LEU A 116 6.21 1.55 6.39
N GLU A 117 7.30 0.81 6.21
CA GLU A 117 8.00 0.11 7.29
C GLU A 117 8.52 1.09 8.35
N GLU A 118 9.22 2.16 7.93
CA GLU A 118 9.70 3.20 8.83
C GLU A 118 8.57 3.90 9.60
N ALA A 119 7.41 4.05 8.95
CA ALA A 119 6.22 4.61 9.57
C ALA A 119 5.48 3.66 10.53
N GLY A 120 5.84 2.37 10.56
CA GLY A 120 5.18 1.33 11.34
C GLY A 120 3.77 0.98 10.86
N ILE A 121 3.50 1.14 9.56
CA ILE A 121 2.18 0.87 8.95
C ILE A 121 2.14 -0.56 8.47
N ALA A 122 1.20 -1.36 8.97
CA ALA A 122 0.99 -2.72 8.49
C ALA A 122 0.39 -2.69 7.07
N ALA A 123 1.15 -3.16 6.07
CA ALA A 123 0.71 -3.11 4.68
C ALA A 123 1.09 -4.36 3.88
N MET A 124 0.22 -4.71 2.94
CA MET A 124 0.55 -5.60 1.83
C MET A 124 0.74 -4.71 0.60
N VAL A 125 1.94 -4.68 0.04
CA VAL A 125 2.28 -3.82 -1.11
C VAL A 125 2.59 -4.68 -2.31
N GLY A 126 2.04 -4.32 -3.46
CA GLY A 126 2.28 -5.04 -4.71
C GLY A 126 2.90 -4.15 -5.79
N LYS A 127 3.92 -4.69 -6.46
CA LYS A 127 4.38 -4.20 -7.74
C LYS A 127 3.29 -4.50 -8.77
N VAL A 128 2.87 -3.47 -9.50
CA VAL A 128 1.86 -3.60 -10.55
C VAL A 128 2.44 -4.31 -11.77
N ASN A 129 1.63 -5.14 -12.40
CA ASN A 129 1.93 -5.80 -13.66
C ASN A 129 0.96 -5.34 -14.74
N MET A 130 1.50 -4.96 -15.89
CA MET A 130 0.74 -4.62 -17.12
C MET A 130 1.59 -4.93 -18.34
N ASP A 131 1.16 -5.86 -19.18
CA ASP A 131 1.85 -6.27 -20.42
C ASP A 131 1.04 -6.01 -21.68
N ARG A 132 -0.22 -5.51 -21.55
CA ARG A 132 -1.08 -5.13 -22.66
C ARG A 132 -2.02 -3.97 -22.32
N ASN A 133 -2.64 -3.37 -23.35
CA ASN A 133 -3.70 -2.35 -23.23
C ASN A 133 -3.38 -1.21 -22.26
N SER A 134 -2.12 -0.81 -22.21
CA SER A 134 -1.64 0.37 -21.49
C SER A 134 -0.65 1.13 -22.37
N PRO A 135 -0.38 2.41 -22.11
CA PRO A 135 0.59 3.17 -22.90
C PRO A 135 1.99 2.55 -22.88
N ASP A 136 2.73 2.66 -23.99
CA ASP A 136 4.07 2.10 -24.11
C ASP A 136 5.05 2.59 -23.00
N TYR A 137 4.85 3.83 -22.54
CA TYR A 137 5.67 4.40 -21.46
C TYR A 137 5.34 3.87 -20.05
N LEU A 138 4.25 3.10 -19.92
CA LEU A 138 3.82 2.48 -18.66
C LEU A 138 3.37 1.02 -18.90
N ARG A 139 4.09 0.31 -19.75
CA ARG A 139 3.84 -1.09 -20.05
C ARG A 139 5.12 -1.89 -19.98
N GLU A 140 5.05 -3.07 -19.40
CA GLU A 140 6.14 -4.02 -19.44
C GLU A 140 6.21 -4.67 -20.84
N THR A 141 7.40 -4.97 -21.30
CA THR A 141 7.64 -5.36 -22.71
C THR A 141 7.09 -6.73 -23.09
N SER A 142 6.95 -7.62 -22.10
CA SER A 142 6.33 -8.93 -22.26
C SER A 142 5.89 -9.51 -20.91
N ALA A 143 5.10 -10.59 -20.95
CA ALA A 143 4.69 -11.35 -19.78
C ALA A 143 5.90 -11.89 -18.99
N GLU A 144 6.92 -12.43 -19.70
CA GLU A 144 8.12 -12.98 -19.08
C GLU A 144 8.96 -11.90 -18.39
N GLU A 145 9.15 -10.72 -19.01
CA GLU A 145 9.89 -9.63 -18.36
C GLU A 145 9.14 -9.10 -17.14
N SER A 146 7.81 -9.00 -17.21
CA SER A 146 6.97 -8.63 -16.06
C SER A 146 7.11 -9.63 -14.90
N ALA A 147 6.98 -10.93 -15.19
CA ALA A 147 7.14 -11.98 -14.20
C ALA A 147 8.56 -12.04 -13.62
N LYS A 148 9.60 -11.84 -14.46
CA LYS A 148 10.99 -11.78 -14.02
C LYS A 148 11.23 -10.57 -13.10
N ALA A 149 10.73 -9.38 -13.47
CA ALA A 149 10.81 -8.19 -12.64
C ALA A 149 10.10 -8.38 -11.29
N THR A 150 8.96 -9.05 -11.29
CA THR A 150 8.20 -9.38 -10.07
C THR A 150 9.00 -10.31 -9.17
N ARG A 151 9.62 -11.38 -9.70
CA ARG A 151 10.48 -12.29 -8.92
C ARG A 151 11.69 -11.56 -8.34
N ALA A 152 12.34 -10.70 -9.13
CA ALA A 152 13.47 -9.89 -8.64
C ALA A 152 13.06 -8.94 -7.51
N TRP A 153 11.88 -8.31 -7.64
CA TRP A 153 11.32 -7.46 -6.60
C TRP A 153 11.02 -8.25 -5.32
N ILE A 154 10.37 -9.42 -5.40
CA ILE A 154 10.08 -10.29 -4.24
C ILE A 154 11.38 -10.70 -3.54
N GLN A 155 12.43 -11.04 -4.29
CA GLN A 155 13.73 -11.34 -3.71
C GLN A 155 14.33 -10.16 -2.97
N ALA A 156 14.28 -8.96 -3.55
CA ALA A 156 14.77 -7.74 -2.92
C ALA A 156 13.98 -7.37 -1.65
N VAL A 157 12.68 -7.66 -1.61
CA VAL A 157 11.84 -7.52 -0.41
C VAL A 157 12.28 -8.50 0.68
N ALA A 158 12.55 -9.76 0.34
CA ALA A 158 13.00 -10.76 1.30
C ALA A 158 14.34 -10.38 1.97
N GLU A 159 15.24 -9.71 1.26
CA GLU A 159 16.52 -9.22 1.77
C GLU A 159 16.37 -8.06 2.78
N ARG A 160 15.25 -7.33 2.76
CA ARG A 160 15.00 -6.19 3.65
C ARG A 160 14.47 -6.55 5.04
N HIS A 161 13.95 -7.77 5.22
CA HIS A 161 13.46 -8.28 6.52
C HIS A 161 12.45 -7.34 7.21
N TYR A 162 11.48 -6.81 6.46
CA TYR A 162 10.42 -5.97 7.01
C TYR A 162 9.60 -6.69 8.10
N GLU A 163 9.20 -5.97 9.13
CA GLU A 163 8.35 -6.46 10.22
C GLU A 163 6.86 -6.19 9.96
N HIS A 164 6.55 -5.07 9.31
CA HIS A 164 5.19 -4.56 9.13
C HIS A 164 4.68 -4.69 7.70
N VAL A 165 5.58 -4.69 6.71
CA VAL A 165 5.23 -4.66 5.29
C VAL A 165 5.52 -6.00 4.63
N GLN A 166 4.57 -6.48 3.82
CA GLN A 166 4.68 -7.75 3.11
C GLN A 166 4.38 -7.57 1.62
N PRO A 167 4.98 -8.37 0.73
CA PRO A 167 4.66 -8.36 -0.68
C PRO A 167 3.33 -9.06 -0.96
N ILE A 168 2.60 -8.54 -1.95
CA ILE A 168 1.41 -9.16 -2.52
C ILE A 168 1.45 -9.02 -4.03
N LEU A 169 0.95 -10.01 -4.78
CA LEU A 169 0.84 -9.90 -6.23
C LEU A 169 -0.33 -8.99 -6.61
N THR A 170 -0.06 -8.01 -7.45
CA THR A 170 -1.04 -7.03 -7.90
C THR A 170 -1.06 -6.89 -9.43
N PRO A 171 -1.42 -7.95 -10.19
CA PRO A 171 -1.76 -7.77 -11.59
C PRO A 171 -2.88 -6.72 -11.66
N ARG A 172 -2.72 -5.69 -12.51
CA ARG A 172 -3.56 -4.50 -12.38
C ARG A 172 -5.05 -4.80 -12.55
N PHE A 173 -5.41 -5.40 -13.66
CA PHE A 173 -6.75 -5.94 -13.92
C PHE A 173 -6.74 -6.72 -15.24
N THR A 174 -7.71 -7.58 -15.45
CA THR A 174 -7.76 -8.49 -16.61
C THR A 174 -7.50 -7.83 -17.97
N PRO A 175 -8.02 -6.64 -18.30
CA PRO A 175 -7.75 -6.02 -19.59
C PRO A 175 -6.28 -5.65 -19.83
N SER A 176 -5.49 -5.37 -18.79
CA SER A 176 -4.08 -4.95 -18.91
C SER A 176 -3.07 -6.07 -18.63
N CYS A 177 -3.55 -7.27 -18.31
CA CYS A 177 -2.71 -8.45 -18.09
C CYS A 177 -3.08 -9.55 -19.09
N SER A 178 -2.09 -10.12 -19.78
CA SER A 178 -2.32 -11.28 -20.65
C SER A 178 -2.55 -12.54 -19.81
N ASP A 179 -3.18 -13.55 -20.41
CA ASP A 179 -3.36 -14.85 -19.77
C ASP A 179 -2.00 -15.49 -19.46
N GLU A 180 -1.02 -15.32 -20.36
CA GLU A 180 0.35 -15.75 -20.18
C GLU A 180 1.00 -15.09 -18.94
N LEU A 181 0.84 -13.79 -18.76
CA LEU A 181 1.32 -13.11 -17.57
C LEU A 181 0.67 -13.65 -16.30
N MET A 182 -0.64 -13.88 -16.33
CA MET A 182 -1.36 -14.42 -15.18
C MET A 182 -0.89 -15.83 -14.81
N GLU A 183 -0.57 -16.68 -15.81
CA GLU A 183 0.01 -18.02 -15.59
C GLU A 183 1.43 -17.94 -15.00
N LEU A 184 2.25 -16.98 -15.46
CA LEU A 184 3.62 -16.80 -14.95
C LEU A 184 3.70 -16.21 -13.53
N LEU A 185 2.65 -15.53 -13.08
CA LEU A 185 2.54 -14.98 -11.72
C LEU A 185 1.93 -15.96 -10.72
N HIS A 186 1.28 -17.02 -11.18
CA HIS A 186 0.73 -18.09 -10.34
C HIS A 186 1.84 -19.00 -9.80
#